data_5b71fedb470fb3bcd0de343c9a925a70
#
_entry.id   5b71fedb470fb3bcd0de343c9a925a70
#
_cell.length_a   1.000
_cell.length_b   1.000
_cell.length_c   1.000
_cell.angle_alpha   90.00
_cell.angle_beta   90.00
_cell.angle_gamma   90.00
#
_symmetry.space_group_name_H-M   'P 1'
#
loop_
_entity.id
_entity.type
_entity.pdbx_description
1 polymer ?
#
loop_
_entity_poly.entity_id
_entity_poly.type
_entity_poly.pdbx_seq_one_letter_code
_entity_poly.pdbx_strand_id
1 'polypeptide(L)'
;MPRDQNAVVMDRAALESEVERIVEAVADRGRVIRVLGSIAVALHCPNAGALIAGFKRTYADIDFVGYGRDARELTAAIISLGYIEDRQIYIFSEGRRAIFDHPSADIHIDVFYDRLEFCHVIPLDGRLEADEPTIPLAELLLSKLQIVKLNEKDVVDAILLLLDHPLGTGDADTIDIDRIAALAASEWGLWRTLTMNLEKVGALAATYPQLDAAQREAAARAVAKVKVAIDNVPKPLAWRMRDRVGDRRQWWTDVDEVR
;
A
#
# COMPACT_ATOMS: atom_id res chain seq x y z
N MET A 1 -16.54 18.41 7.95
CA MET A 1 -17.62 18.47 8.96
C MET A 1 -17.11 17.87 10.26
N PRO A 2 -17.56 18.30 11.48
CA PRO A 2 -17.17 17.61 12.71
C PRO A 2 -17.70 16.17 12.65
N ARG A 3 -16.84 15.19 12.99
CA ARG A 3 -17.21 13.77 13.08
C ARG A 3 -18.40 13.61 14.04
N ASP A 4 -19.40 12.83 13.62
CA ASP A 4 -20.51 12.46 14.51
C ASP A 4 -19.95 11.59 15.63
N GLN A 5 -20.08 12.05 16.89
CA GLN A 5 -19.58 11.34 18.08
C GLN A 5 -20.30 10.00 18.32
N ASN A 6 -21.33 9.68 17.52
CA ASN A 6 -22.10 8.44 17.56
C ASN A 6 -21.83 7.52 16.35
N ALA A 7 -20.84 7.81 15.51
CA ALA A 7 -20.51 6.94 14.39
C ALA A 7 -20.11 5.54 14.88
N VAL A 8 -20.67 4.52 14.24
CA VAL A 8 -20.39 3.12 14.58
C VAL A 8 -19.01 2.76 14.04
N VAL A 9 -18.07 2.46 14.93
CA VAL A 9 -16.77 1.90 14.54
C VAL A 9 -17.03 0.47 14.04
N MET A 10 -16.69 0.22 12.77
CA MET A 10 -16.84 -1.10 12.17
C MET A 10 -15.70 -2.01 12.60
N ASP A 11 -16.01 -3.29 12.78
CA ASP A 11 -14.98 -4.31 12.97
C ASP A 11 -14.34 -4.69 11.62
N ARG A 12 -13.26 -5.48 11.67
CA ARG A 12 -12.53 -5.90 10.49
C ARG A 12 -13.40 -6.62 9.47
N ALA A 13 -14.26 -7.55 9.93
CA ALA A 13 -15.11 -8.35 9.03
C ALA A 13 -16.13 -7.48 8.29
N ALA A 14 -16.66 -6.46 8.97
CA ALA A 14 -17.56 -5.50 8.36
C ALA A 14 -16.85 -4.63 7.30
N LEU A 15 -15.59 -4.25 7.52
CA LEU A 15 -14.80 -3.51 6.53
C LEU A 15 -14.41 -4.39 5.33
N GLU A 16 -14.08 -5.66 5.55
CA GLU A 16 -13.84 -6.63 4.47
C GLU A 16 -15.08 -6.81 3.60
N SER A 17 -16.26 -6.96 4.22
CA SER A 17 -17.55 -7.03 3.49
C SER A 17 -17.85 -5.74 2.73
N GLU A 18 -17.45 -4.60 3.26
CA GLU A 18 -17.62 -3.31 2.58
C GLU A 18 -16.68 -3.18 1.37
N VAL A 19 -15.44 -3.67 1.47
CA VAL A 19 -14.53 -3.78 0.33
C VAL A 19 -15.15 -4.61 -0.79
N GLU A 20 -15.65 -5.81 -0.47
CA GLU A 20 -16.32 -6.69 -1.44
C GLU A 20 -17.49 -5.97 -2.12
N ARG A 21 -18.36 -5.32 -1.36
CA ARG A 21 -19.52 -4.58 -1.86
C ARG A 21 -19.12 -3.46 -2.84
N ILE A 22 -18.04 -2.75 -2.55
CA ILE A 22 -17.54 -1.66 -3.43
C ILE A 22 -16.92 -2.26 -4.70
N VAL A 23 -16.10 -3.30 -4.58
CA VAL A 23 -15.46 -3.96 -5.71
C VAL A 23 -16.52 -4.52 -6.66
N GLU A 24 -17.55 -5.19 -6.14
CA GLU A 24 -18.68 -5.71 -6.92
C GLU A 24 -19.45 -4.60 -7.64
N ALA A 25 -19.80 -3.51 -6.94
CA ALA A 25 -20.54 -2.40 -7.54
C ALA A 25 -19.77 -1.71 -8.68
N VAL A 26 -18.44 -1.71 -8.61
CA VAL A 26 -17.57 -1.22 -9.67
C VAL A 26 -17.47 -2.23 -10.81
N ALA A 27 -17.34 -3.52 -10.50
CA ALA A 27 -17.29 -4.60 -11.48
C ALA A 27 -18.59 -4.70 -12.30
N ASP A 28 -19.75 -4.49 -11.69
CA ASP A 28 -21.07 -4.43 -12.37
C ASP A 28 -21.15 -3.32 -13.43
N ARG A 29 -20.28 -2.30 -13.33
CA ARG A 29 -20.11 -1.24 -14.33
C ARG A 29 -19.03 -1.55 -15.36
N GLY A 30 -18.45 -2.76 -15.32
CA GLY A 30 -17.36 -3.17 -16.20
C GLY A 30 -16.06 -2.40 -15.94
N ARG A 31 -15.80 -1.99 -14.70
CA ARG A 31 -14.61 -1.25 -14.29
C ARG A 31 -13.82 -2.02 -13.22
N VAL A 32 -12.59 -1.59 -13.00
CA VAL A 32 -11.66 -2.21 -12.06
C VAL A 32 -11.32 -1.21 -10.96
N ILE A 33 -11.42 -1.68 -9.72
CA ILE A 33 -10.90 -1.01 -8.51
C ILE A 33 -10.22 -2.07 -7.65
N ARG A 34 -9.16 -1.71 -6.95
CA ARG A 34 -8.43 -2.61 -6.06
C ARG A 34 -8.16 -1.96 -4.73
N VAL A 35 -8.33 -2.72 -3.66
CA VAL A 35 -8.02 -2.25 -2.31
C VAL A 35 -6.52 -2.31 -2.06
N LEU A 36 -6.02 -1.36 -1.29
CA LEU A 36 -4.65 -1.30 -0.80
C LEU A 36 -4.64 -0.97 0.70
N GLY A 37 -3.48 -0.63 1.23
CA GLY A 37 -3.37 -0.23 2.64
C GLY A 37 -3.46 -1.41 3.61
N SER A 38 -3.92 -1.13 4.83
CA SER A 38 -3.91 -2.11 5.91
C SER A 38 -4.95 -3.23 5.74
N ILE A 39 -6.09 -2.93 5.11
CA ILE A 39 -7.12 -3.93 4.82
C ILE A 39 -6.61 -4.92 3.78
N ALA A 40 -5.93 -4.45 2.73
CA ALA A 40 -5.33 -5.33 1.73
C ALA A 40 -4.29 -6.28 2.35
N VAL A 41 -3.44 -5.77 3.25
CA VAL A 41 -2.50 -6.64 4.00
C VAL A 41 -3.25 -7.67 4.83
N ALA A 42 -4.35 -7.29 5.48
CA ALA A 42 -5.14 -8.21 6.26
C ALA A 42 -5.83 -9.30 5.43
N LEU A 43 -6.26 -8.98 4.19
CA LEU A 43 -6.83 -9.94 3.25
C LEU A 43 -5.78 -10.94 2.75
N HIS A 44 -4.58 -10.47 2.44
CA HIS A 44 -3.48 -11.32 1.98
C HIS A 44 -2.87 -12.18 3.08
N CYS A 45 -2.87 -11.72 4.34
CA CYS A 45 -2.22 -12.40 5.47
C CYS A 45 -3.25 -12.99 6.45
N PRO A 46 -4.12 -13.96 6.05
CA PRO A 46 -5.15 -14.52 6.91
C PRO A 46 -4.57 -15.28 8.12
N ASN A 47 -3.37 -15.85 7.97
CA ASN A 47 -2.70 -16.62 9.03
C ASN A 47 -1.99 -15.71 10.07
N ALA A 48 -1.84 -14.44 9.77
CA ALA A 48 -1.24 -13.45 10.65
C ALA A 48 -2.16 -13.01 11.81
N GLY A 49 -3.35 -13.59 11.95
CA GLY A 49 -4.37 -13.16 12.92
C GLY A 49 -3.87 -13.03 14.35
N ALA A 50 -3.02 -13.96 14.83
CA ALA A 50 -2.41 -13.89 16.15
C ALA A 50 -1.38 -12.74 16.26
N LEU A 51 -0.62 -12.47 15.21
CA LEU A 51 0.33 -11.36 15.13
C LEU A 51 -0.43 -10.03 15.05
N ILE A 52 -1.45 -9.93 14.21
CA ILE A 52 -2.29 -8.74 14.05
C ILE A 52 -3.03 -8.41 15.36
N ALA A 53 -3.57 -9.41 16.07
CA ALA A 53 -4.25 -9.23 17.36
C ALA A 53 -3.32 -8.63 18.42
N GLY A 54 -2.03 -8.97 18.39
CA GLY A 54 -1.01 -8.38 19.27
C GLY A 54 -0.78 -6.88 19.08
N PHE A 55 -1.19 -6.32 17.91
CA PHE A 55 -0.93 -4.93 17.54
C PHE A 55 -2.10 -3.96 17.77
N LYS A 56 -3.23 -4.40 18.33
CA LYS A 56 -4.43 -3.57 18.58
C LYS A 56 -4.77 -2.64 17.41
N ARG A 57 -4.84 -3.19 16.18
CA ARG A 57 -5.15 -2.37 14.99
C ARG A 57 -6.60 -1.95 14.96
N THR A 58 -6.82 -0.67 14.76
CA THR A 58 -8.10 -0.11 14.35
C THR A 58 -8.05 0.16 12.85
N TYR A 59 -9.08 -0.23 12.15
CA TYR A 59 -9.27 0.03 10.72
C TYR A 59 -10.43 1.02 10.62
N ALA A 60 -10.22 2.16 9.98
CA ALA A 60 -11.27 3.16 9.75
C ALA A 60 -11.28 3.64 8.31
N ASP A 61 -10.14 3.54 7.65
CA ASP A 61 -9.94 4.03 6.29
C ASP A 61 -9.79 2.84 5.34
N ILE A 62 -10.48 2.90 4.20
CA ILE A 62 -10.36 1.93 3.12
C ILE A 62 -9.71 2.64 1.94
N ASP A 63 -8.50 2.25 1.63
CA ASP A 63 -7.76 2.79 0.50
C ASP A 63 -8.01 1.96 -0.75
N PHE A 64 -8.32 2.61 -1.85
CA PHE A 64 -8.50 2.00 -3.15
C PHE A 64 -7.61 2.64 -4.21
N VAL A 65 -7.40 1.91 -5.29
CA VAL A 65 -6.84 2.45 -6.53
C VAL A 65 -7.67 2.01 -7.72
N GLY A 66 -7.87 2.92 -8.65
CA GLY A 66 -8.54 2.69 -9.92
C GLY A 66 -7.85 3.42 -11.06
N TYR A 67 -8.33 3.24 -12.27
CA TYR A 67 -7.82 3.99 -13.41
C TYR A 67 -8.48 5.37 -13.50
N GLY A 68 -7.69 6.41 -13.72
CA GLY A 68 -8.18 7.78 -13.86
C GLY A 68 -9.16 7.96 -15.03
N ARG A 69 -8.99 7.18 -16.11
CA ARG A 69 -9.94 7.14 -17.23
C ARG A 69 -11.35 6.70 -16.82
N ASP A 70 -11.46 5.94 -15.71
CA ASP A 70 -12.71 5.39 -15.19
C ASP A 70 -13.23 6.16 -13.97
N ALA A 71 -12.58 7.24 -13.54
CA ALA A 71 -12.87 7.98 -12.30
C ALA A 71 -14.36 8.34 -12.15
N ARG A 72 -15.01 8.75 -13.23
CA ARG A 72 -16.44 9.09 -13.23
C ARG A 72 -17.33 7.89 -12.89
N GLU A 73 -17.03 6.72 -13.46
CA GLU A 73 -17.81 5.50 -13.25
C GLU A 73 -17.55 4.94 -11.83
N LEU A 74 -16.30 5.03 -11.35
CA LEU A 74 -15.93 4.66 -9.99
C LEU A 74 -16.66 5.54 -8.97
N THR A 75 -16.62 6.87 -9.15
CA THR A 75 -17.36 7.81 -8.31
C THR A 75 -18.86 7.50 -8.31
N ALA A 76 -19.45 7.25 -9.48
CA ALA A 76 -20.88 6.92 -9.57
C ALA A 76 -21.22 5.59 -8.88
N ALA A 77 -20.34 4.58 -8.92
CA ALA A 77 -20.52 3.34 -8.19
C ALA A 77 -20.52 3.57 -6.68
N ILE A 78 -19.51 4.27 -6.15
CA ILE A 78 -19.35 4.52 -4.72
C ILE A 78 -20.52 5.38 -4.19
N ILE A 79 -20.92 6.42 -4.90
CA ILE A 79 -22.09 7.23 -4.54
C ILE A 79 -23.39 6.41 -4.53
N SER A 80 -23.57 5.46 -5.47
CA SER A 80 -24.76 4.59 -5.49
C SER A 80 -24.88 3.68 -4.27
N LEU A 81 -23.79 3.46 -3.55
CA LEU A 81 -23.73 2.73 -2.28
C LEU A 81 -24.02 3.61 -1.05
N GLY A 82 -24.30 4.91 -1.26
CA GLY A 82 -24.67 5.86 -0.21
C GLY A 82 -23.54 6.74 0.32
N TYR A 83 -22.34 6.65 -0.26
CA TYR A 83 -21.21 7.51 0.12
C TYR A 83 -21.33 8.93 -0.44
N ILE A 84 -20.70 9.87 0.22
CA ILE A 84 -20.67 11.29 -0.14
C ILE A 84 -19.24 11.66 -0.55
N GLU A 85 -19.08 12.16 -1.77
CA GLU A 85 -17.79 12.60 -2.31
C GLU A 85 -17.36 13.97 -1.72
N ASP A 86 -16.12 14.08 -1.26
CA ASP A 86 -15.46 15.36 -1.06
C ASP A 86 -14.86 15.85 -2.39
N ARG A 87 -15.65 16.63 -3.13
CA ARG A 87 -15.23 17.17 -4.43
C ARG A 87 -14.03 18.11 -4.38
N GLN A 88 -13.75 18.72 -3.23
CA GLN A 88 -12.63 19.65 -3.11
C GLN A 88 -11.31 18.89 -3.26
N ILE A 89 -11.21 17.72 -2.65
CA ILE A 89 -10.00 16.88 -2.75
C ILE A 89 -9.74 16.46 -4.19
N TYR A 90 -10.77 16.05 -4.94
CA TYR A 90 -10.63 15.69 -6.36
C TYR A 90 -10.10 16.87 -7.20
N ILE A 91 -10.60 18.07 -6.96
CA ILE A 91 -10.16 19.29 -7.67
C ILE A 91 -8.72 19.65 -7.27
N PHE A 92 -8.39 19.68 -5.97
CA PHE A 92 -7.06 20.05 -5.49
C PHE A 92 -5.98 19.04 -5.88
N SER A 93 -6.33 17.76 -5.97
CA SER A 93 -5.43 16.72 -6.45
C SER A 93 -5.32 16.65 -7.98
N GLU A 94 -5.99 17.55 -8.71
CA GLU A 94 -6.04 17.54 -10.18
C GLU A 94 -6.55 16.19 -10.73
N GLY A 95 -7.54 15.60 -10.07
CA GLY A 95 -8.13 14.32 -10.44
C GLY A 95 -7.29 13.09 -10.10
N ARG A 96 -6.25 13.22 -9.26
CA ARG A 96 -5.40 12.09 -8.86
C ARG A 96 -5.91 11.32 -7.63
N ARG A 97 -6.85 11.92 -6.87
CA ARG A 97 -7.38 11.35 -5.63
C ARG A 97 -8.83 11.77 -5.43
N ALA A 98 -9.66 10.88 -4.95
CA ALA A 98 -11.01 11.18 -4.50
C ALA A 98 -11.23 10.62 -3.10
N ILE A 99 -11.95 11.35 -2.26
CA ILE A 99 -12.32 10.93 -0.90
C ILE A 99 -13.83 10.86 -0.80
N PHE A 100 -14.30 9.82 -0.10
CA PHE A 100 -15.72 9.61 0.16
C PHE A 100 -15.94 9.30 1.63
N ASP A 101 -16.97 9.87 2.22
CA ASP A 101 -17.38 9.64 3.60
C ASP A 101 -18.70 8.88 3.65
N HIS A 102 -18.80 7.93 4.57
CA HIS A 102 -20.07 7.30 4.86
C HIS A 102 -20.91 8.19 5.79
N PRO A 103 -22.21 8.47 5.47
CA PRO A 103 -23.00 9.46 6.21
C PRO A 103 -23.36 9.04 7.65
N SER A 104 -23.27 7.73 7.98
CA SER A 104 -23.71 7.21 9.29
C SER A 104 -22.72 6.21 9.94
N ALA A 105 -21.61 5.90 9.29
CA ALA A 105 -20.53 5.08 9.84
C ALA A 105 -19.20 5.86 9.77
N ASP A 106 -18.26 5.56 10.67
CA ASP A 106 -16.92 6.16 10.66
C ASP A 106 -16.05 5.41 9.62
N ILE A 107 -16.42 5.53 8.34
CA ILE A 107 -15.70 4.94 7.22
C ILE A 107 -15.33 6.05 6.25
N HIS A 108 -14.04 6.12 5.95
CA HIS A 108 -13.47 6.93 4.90
C HIS A 108 -12.98 6.03 3.76
N ILE A 109 -13.32 6.40 2.54
CA ILE A 109 -12.78 5.77 1.33
C ILE A 109 -11.85 6.78 0.66
N ASP A 110 -10.63 6.34 0.39
CA ASP A 110 -9.64 7.09 -0.36
C ASP A 110 -9.36 6.36 -1.67
N VAL A 111 -9.59 7.00 -2.79
CA VAL A 111 -9.37 6.42 -4.12
C VAL A 111 -8.25 7.17 -4.82
N PHE A 112 -7.14 6.47 -5.04
CA PHE A 112 -6.02 6.94 -5.85
C PHE A 112 -6.23 6.54 -7.31
N TYR A 113 -5.69 7.33 -8.25
CA TYR A 113 -5.84 7.06 -9.66
C TYR A 113 -4.49 6.85 -10.34
N ASP A 114 -4.37 5.72 -11.09
CA ASP A 114 -3.24 5.32 -11.94
C ASP A 114 -1.91 5.08 -11.20
N ARG A 115 -1.70 5.64 -10.01
CA ARG A 115 -0.44 5.56 -9.28
C ARG A 115 -0.59 5.99 -7.82
N LEU A 116 0.33 5.58 -6.99
CA LEU A 116 0.48 6.12 -5.64
C LEU A 116 1.55 7.21 -5.66
N GLU A 117 1.20 8.41 -5.21
CA GLU A 117 2.11 9.56 -5.09
C GLU A 117 2.27 9.93 -3.61
N PHE A 118 3.13 9.21 -2.90
CA PHE A 118 3.54 9.54 -1.53
C PHE A 118 4.96 10.10 -1.53
N CYS A 119 5.88 9.52 -0.76
CA CYS A 119 7.28 9.95 -0.83
C CYS A 119 7.91 9.68 -2.20
N HIS A 120 7.41 8.69 -2.92
CA HIS A 120 7.81 8.30 -4.26
C HIS A 120 6.57 7.99 -5.11
N VAL A 121 6.78 7.85 -6.42
CA VAL A 121 5.72 7.47 -7.36
C VAL A 121 5.80 5.96 -7.64
N ILE A 122 4.72 5.25 -7.31
CA ILE A 122 4.55 3.84 -7.67
C ILE A 122 3.47 3.76 -8.75
N PRO A 123 3.84 3.51 -10.02
CA PRO A 123 2.89 3.41 -11.12
C PRO A 123 2.11 2.10 -11.05
N LEU A 124 0.79 2.19 -11.26
CA LEU A 124 -0.16 1.06 -11.26
C LEU A 124 -0.82 0.86 -12.63
N ASP A 125 -0.35 1.56 -13.64
CA ASP A 125 -0.87 1.39 -15.01
C ASP A 125 -0.66 -0.06 -15.50
N GLY A 126 -1.76 -0.69 -15.95
CA GLY A 126 -1.76 -2.09 -16.37
C GLY A 126 -1.47 -3.11 -15.25
N ARG A 127 -1.62 -2.73 -13.97
CA ARG A 127 -1.33 -3.60 -12.84
C ARG A 127 -2.57 -4.04 -12.06
N LEU A 128 -3.71 -3.37 -12.24
CA LEU A 128 -4.90 -3.64 -11.43
C LEU A 128 -5.61 -4.97 -11.81
N GLU A 129 -5.29 -5.54 -12.95
CA GLU A 129 -5.81 -6.84 -13.39
C GLU A 129 -4.97 -8.04 -12.91
N ALA A 130 -3.81 -7.77 -12.31
CA ALA A 130 -2.87 -8.83 -11.91
C ALA A 130 -3.23 -9.49 -10.58
N ASP A 131 -4.10 -8.86 -9.78
CA ASP A 131 -4.60 -9.41 -8.51
C ASP A 131 -6.02 -8.91 -8.21
N GLU A 132 -6.75 -9.62 -7.33
CA GLU A 132 -8.11 -9.31 -6.90
C GLU A 132 -8.38 -9.87 -5.48
N PRO A 133 -9.06 -9.13 -4.60
CA PRO A 133 -9.59 -7.76 -4.71
C PRO A 133 -8.56 -6.66 -4.46
N THR A 134 -7.30 -7.00 -4.24
CA THR A 134 -6.21 -6.10 -3.85
C THR A 134 -5.34 -5.69 -5.04
N ILE A 135 -4.45 -4.71 -4.81
CA ILE A 135 -3.31 -4.51 -5.72
C ILE A 135 -2.32 -5.66 -5.57
N PRO A 136 -1.48 -5.95 -6.60
CA PRO A 136 -0.48 -7.03 -6.51
C PRO A 136 0.46 -6.86 -5.32
N LEU A 137 0.92 -7.97 -4.77
CA LEU A 137 1.74 -8.02 -3.55
C LEU A 137 3.03 -7.20 -3.63
N ALA A 138 3.64 -7.07 -4.81
CA ALA A 138 4.83 -6.23 -4.99
C ALA A 138 4.51 -4.74 -4.76
N GLU A 139 3.43 -4.25 -5.36
CA GLU A 139 2.96 -2.88 -5.19
C GLU A 139 2.41 -2.64 -3.78
N LEU A 140 1.79 -3.64 -3.16
CA LEU A 140 1.33 -3.56 -1.78
C LEU A 140 2.51 -3.43 -0.80
N LEU A 141 3.57 -4.22 -0.97
CA LEU A 141 4.79 -4.08 -0.19
C LEU A 141 5.48 -2.72 -0.43
N LEU A 142 5.55 -2.28 -1.70
CA LEU A 142 6.10 -0.98 -2.07
C LEU A 142 5.30 0.18 -1.46
N SER A 143 3.98 0.09 -1.37
CA SER A 143 3.14 1.13 -0.76
C SER A 143 3.56 1.40 0.69
N LYS A 144 4.02 0.38 1.41
CA LYS A 144 4.52 0.48 2.77
C LYS A 144 5.97 0.97 2.81
N LEU A 145 6.85 0.35 2.02
CA LEU A 145 8.28 0.61 2.08
C LEU A 145 8.73 1.93 1.45
N GLN A 146 7.89 2.62 0.66
CA GLN A 146 8.23 3.89 0.04
C GLN A 146 8.22 5.08 1.02
N ILE A 147 7.63 4.94 2.20
CA ILE A 147 7.44 6.05 3.15
C ILE A 147 8.72 6.34 3.92
N VAL A 148 9.32 7.53 3.75
CA VAL A 148 10.60 7.88 4.38
C VAL A 148 10.50 7.92 5.91
N LYS A 149 9.41 8.48 6.44
CA LYS A 149 9.10 8.47 7.87
C LYS A 149 8.27 7.24 8.24
N LEU A 150 8.79 6.06 7.94
CA LEU A 150 8.12 4.79 8.15
C LEU A 150 7.70 4.63 9.63
N ASN A 151 6.41 4.45 9.87
CA ASN A 151 5.84 4.21 11.19
C ASN A 151 5.85 2.71 11.53
N GLU A 152 5.60 2.38 12.81
CA GLU A 152 5.63 0.99 13.27
C GLU A 152 4.54 0.12 12.61
N LYS A 153 3.38 0.68 12.31
CA LYS A 153 2.27 -0.05 11.67
C LYS A 153 2.68 -0.53 10.28
N ASP A 154 3.33 0.33 9.49
CA ASP A 154 3.80 -0.02 8.14
C ASP A 154 4.96 -1.02 8.18
N VAL A 155 5.83 -0.95 9.20
CA VAL A 155 6.88 -1.97 9.41
C VAL A 155 6.25 -3.33 9.68
N VAL A 156 5.22 -3.39 10.52
CA VAL A 156 4.49 -4.63 10.81
C VAL A 156 3.83 -5.17 9.55
N ASP A 157 3.15 -4.34 8.77
CA ASP A 157 2.56 -4.74 7.50
C ASP A 157 3.58 -5.35 6.54
N ALA A 158 4.74 -4.71 6.42
CA ALA A 158 5.83 -5.24 5.61
C ALA A 158 6.35 -6.60 6.13
N ILE A 159 6.47 -6.77 7.46
CA ILE A 159 6.86 -8.05 8.07
C ILE A 159 5.83 -9.15 7.73
N LEU A 160 4.54 -8.86 7.87
CA LEU A 160 3.46 -9.80 7.59
C LEU A 160 3.51 -10.28 6.13
N LEU A 161 3.59 -9.35 5.19
CA LEU A 161 3.70 -9.68 3.76
C LEU A 161 4.94 -10.54 3.46
N LEU A 162 6.09 -10.21 4.04
CA LEU A 162 7.35 -10.94 3.83
C LEU A 162 7.37 -12.32 4.49
N LEU A 163 6.51 -12.58 5.49
CA LEU A 163 6.40 -13.87 6.16
C LEU A 163 5.37 -14.79 5.49
N ASP A 164 4.26 -14.24 5.01
CA ASP A 164 3.13 -15.03 4.49
C ASP A 164 3.27 -15.36 3.00
N HIS A 165 4.08 -14.59 2.24
CA HIS A 165 4.19 -14.76 0.79
C HIS A 165 5.61 -15.09 0.32
N PRO A 166 5.73 -15.97 -0.70
CA PRO A 166 7.02 -16.24 -1.32
C PRO A 166 7.53 -15.02 -2.08
N LEU A 167 8.86 -14.86 -2.10
CA LEU A 167 9.56 -13.91 -2.96
C LEU A 167 9.96 -14.61 -4.26
N GLY A 168 9.51 -14.10 -5.40
CA GLY A 168 9.75 -14.74 -6.70
C GLY A 168 9.57 -13.78 -7.86
N THR A 169 9.13 -14.31 -8.99
CA THR A 169 8.81 -13.58 -10.22
C THR A 169 7.34 -13.82 -10.55
N GLY A 170 6.65 -12.78 -11.04
CA GLY A 170 5.23 -12.80 -11.34
C GLY A 170 4.34 -12.53 -10.11
N ASP A 171 3.04 -12.42 -10.34
CA ASP A 171 2.09 -11.85 -9.36
C ASP A 171 1.21 -12.91 -8.66
N ALA A 172 1.23 -14.18 -9.10
CA ALA A 172 0.37 -15.21 -8.55
C ALA A 172 0.78 -15.57 -7.11
N ASP A 173 0.09 -15.02 -6.12
CA ASP A 173 0.34 -15.20 -4.68
C ASP A 173 1.84 -15.05 -4.30
N THR A 174 2.52 -14.15 -5.01
CA THR A 174 3.99 -13.99 -4.95
C THR A 174 4.35 -12.51 -4.94
N ILE A 175 5.27 -12.12 -4.07
CA ILE A 175 5.88 -10.79 -4.13
C ILE A 175 6.89 -10.80 -5.28
N ASP A 176 6.55 -10.13 -6.38
CA ASP A 176 7.43 -10.02 -7.56
C ASP A 176 8.63 -9.10 -7.26
N ILE A 177 9.77 -9.72 -6.96
CA ILE A 177 11.01 -8.98 -6.65
C ILE A 177 11.64 -8.33 -7.87
N ASP A 178 11.37 -8.84 -9.08
CA ASP A 178 11.87 -8.23 -10.31
C ASP A 178 11.16 -6.90 -10.58
N ARG A 179 9.85 -6.83 -10.30
CA ARG A 179 9.07 -5.60 -10.33
C ARG A 179 9.61 -4.56 -9.35
N ILE A 180 9.87 -4.95 -8.10
CA ILE A 180 10.46 -4.07 -7.08
C ILE A 180 11.84 -3.58 -7.51
N ALA A 181 12.68 -4.49 -8.00
CA ALA A 181 14.02 -4.17 -8.46
C ALA A 181 14.03 -3.22 -9.67
N ALA A 182 13.11 -3.41 -10.63
CA ALA A 182 12.97 -2.54 -11.79
C ALA A 182 12.60 -1.11 -11.40
N LEU A 183 11.67 -0.92 -10.46
CA LEU A 183 11.28 0.39 -9.95
C LEU A 183 12.45 1.04 -9.17
N ALA A 184 13.14 0.31 -8.32
CA ALA A 184 14.31 0.80 -7.60
C ALA A 184 15.47 1.18 -8.56
N ALA A 185 15.61 0.49 -9.71
CA ALA A 185 16.58 0.84 -10.72
C ALA A 185 16.19 2.08 -11.53
N SER A 186 14.91 2.38 -11.65
CA SER A 186 14.45 3.56 -12.39
C SER A 186 14.62 4.86 -11.59
N GLU A 187 14.54 4.79 -10.25
CA GLU A 187 14.60 5.95 -9.36
C GLU A 187 15.54 5.71 -8.16
N TRP A 188 16.63 6.49 -8.08
CA TRP A 188 17.60 6.39 -6.99
C TRP A 188 16.95 6.67 -5.62
N GLY A 189 16.05 7.64 -5.54
CA GLY A 189 15.37 8.01 -4.31
C GLY A 189 14.54 6.87 -3.74
N LEU A 190 13.78 6.18 -4.58
CA LEU A 190 13.01 5.00 -4.19
C LEU A 190 13.95 3.88 -3.68
N TRP A 191 15.02 3.55 -4.44
CA TRP A 191 16.01 2.57 -3.99
C TRP A 191 16.60 2.91 -2.62
N ARG A 192 16.95 4.19 -2.40
CA ARG A 192 17.51 4.67 -1.14
C ARG A 192 16.53 4.48 0.02
N THR A 193 15.27 4.85 -0.19
CA THR A 193 14.20 4.69 0.80
C THR A 193 13.93 3.22 1.10
N LEU A 194 13.81 2.38 0.06
CA LEU A 194 13.63 0.94 0.23
C LEU A 194 14.76 0.31 1.03
N THR A 195 16.02 0.66 0.73
CA THR A 195 17.19 0.16 1.45
C THR A 195 17.12 0.51 2.94
N MET A 196 16.83 1.77 3.28
CA MET A 196 16.69 2.22 4.65
C MET A 196 15.55 1.51 5.39
N ASN A 197 14.41 1.36 4.73
CA ASN A 197 13.22 0.79 5.35
C ASN A 197 13.33 -0.73 5.50
N LEU A 198 13.93 -1.42 4.55
CA LEU A 198 14.25 -2.85 4.70
C LEU A 198 15.19 -3.10 5.89
N GLU A 199 16.15 -2.20 6.16
CA GLU A 199 17.00 -2.27 7.36
C GLU A 199 16.18 -2.10 8.65
N LYS A 200 15.24 -1.13 8.68
CA LYS A 200 14.32 -0.96 9.81
C LYS A 200 13.43 -2.19 10.02
N VAL A 201 12.87 -2.73 8.94
CA VAL A 201 12.02 -3.94 8.98
C VAL A 201 12.82 -5.11 9.56
N GLY A 202 14.04 -5.36 9.07
CA GLY A 202 14.91 -6.42 9.57
C GLY A 202 15.29 -6.24 11.04
N ALA A 203 15.65 -5.02 11.44
CA ALA A 203 16.01 -4.70 12.83
C ALA A 203 14.84 -4.90 13.78
N LEU A 204 13.63 -4.44 13.41
CA LEU A 204 12.43 -4.60 14.24
C LEU A 204 12.01 -6.07 14.32
N ALA A 205 11.98 -6.79 13.19
CA ALA A 205 11.66 -8.21 13.17
C ALA A 205 12.58 -9.04 14.07
N ALA A 206 13.87 -8.71 14.14
CA ALA A 206 14.82 -9.40 14.99
C ALA A 206 14.50 -9.29 16.49
N THR A 207 13.84 -8.22 16.92
CA THR A 207 13.57 -7.92 18.35
C THR A 207 12.09 -8.02 18.70
N TYR A 208 11.21 -8.23 17.73
CA TYR A 208 9.77 -8.20 17.95
C TYR A 208 9.32 -9.37 18.82
N PRO A 209 8.69 -9.13 20.00
CA PRO A 209 8.34 -10.19 20.93
C PRO A 209 7.27 -11.16 20.41
N GLN A 210 6.47 -10.71 19.42
CA GLN A 210 5.41 -11.52 18.81
C GLN A 210 5.92 -12.53 17.79
N LEU A 211 7.17 -12.40 17.33
CA LEU A 211 7.80 -13.32 16.40
C LEU A 211 8.59 -14.40 17.13
N ASP A 212 8.41 -15.65 16.74
CA ASP A 212 9.29 -16.74 17.16
C ASP A 212 10.65 -16.71 16.44
N ALA A 213 11.56 -17.62 16.81
CA ALA A 213 12.90 -17.66 16.25
C ALA A 213 12.89 -17.99 14.74
N ALA A 214 12.01 -18.87 14.29
CA ALA A 214 11.90 -19.25 12.87
C ALA A 214 11.35 -18.10 12.03
N GLN A 215 10.36 -17.39 12.54
CA GLN A 215 9.77 -16.20 11.88
C GLN A 215 10.78 -15.07 11.76
N ARG A 216 11.58 -14.80 12.80
CA ARG A 216 12.67 -13.80 12.77
C ARG A 216 13.70 -14.13 11.70
N GLU A 217 14.11 -15.41 11.63
CA GLU A 217 15.06 -15.86 10.62
C GLU A 217 14.45 -15.78 9.19
N ALA A 218 13.17 -16.14 9.03
CA ALA A 218 12.46 -16.03 7.75
C ALA A 218 12.37 -14.57 7.29
N ALA A 219 12.00 -13.65 8.17
CA ALA A 219 11.97 -12.21 7.87
C ALA A 219 13.35 -11.68 7.48
N ALA A 220 14.40 -12.07 8.20
CA ALA A 220 15.76 -11.67 7.88
C ALA A 220 16.20 -12.16 6.49
N ARG A 221 15.88 -13.43 6.14
CA ARG A 221 16.15 -13.97 4.80
C ARG A 221 15.37 -13.24 3.72
N ALA A 222 14.09 -12.94 3.96
CA ALA A 222 13.25 -12.22 3.01
C ALA A 222 13.79 -10.80 2.76
N VAL A 223 14.09 -10.05 3.82
CA VAL A 223 14.71 -8.72 3.72
C VAL A 223 16.00 -8.77 2.93
N ALA A 224 16.90 -9.72 3.24
CA ALA A 224 18.17 -9.88 2.52
C ALA A 224 17.95 -10.17 1.03
N LYS A 225 16.97 -11.01 0.69
CA LYS A 225 16.66 -11.37 -0.70
C LYS A 225 16.16 -10.15 -1.49
N VAL A 226 15.26 -9.34 -0.93
CA VAL A 226 14.79 -8.11 -1.57
C VAL A 226 15.94 -7.11 -1.74
N LYS A 227 16.78 -6.90 -0.71
CA LYS A 227 17.96 -6.01 -0.81
C LYS A 227 18.90 -6.46 -1.92
N VAL A 228 19.22 -7.74 -2.00
CA VAL A 228 20.06 -8.28 -3.08
C VAL A 228 19.45 -8.03 -4.45
N ALA A 229 18.14 -8.19 -4.62
CA ALA A 229 17.47 -7.95 -5.89
C ALA A 229 17.54 -6.47 -6.30
N ILE A 230 17.22 -5.54 -5.40
CA ILE A 230 17.26 -4.10 -5.71
C ILE A 230 18.69 -3.58 -5.92
N ASP A 231 19.72 -4.21 -5.37
CA ASP A 231 21.12 -3.82 -5.54
C ASP A 231 21.72 -4.36 -6.84
N ASN A 232 21.41 -5.59 -7.22
CA ASN A 232 22.04 -6.28 -8.36
C ASN A 232 21.45 -5.88 -9.72
N VAL A 233 20.25 -5.29 -9.78
CA VAL A 233 19.68 -4.86 -11.05
C VAL A 233 20.53 -3.75 -11.69
N PRO A 234 20.78 -3.77 -13.01
CA PRO A 234 21.57 -2.75 -13.69
C PRO A 234 20.98 -1.34 -13.52
N LYS A 235 21.83 -0.38 -13.14
CA LYS A 235 21.42 1.00 -12.90
C LYS A 235 21.77 1.89 -14.09
N PRO A 236 20.83 2.71 -14.60
CA PRO A 236 21.12 3.65 -15.70
C PRO A 236 22.11 4.74 -15.26
N LEU A 237 22.71 5.45 -16.23
CA LEU A 237 23.73 6.46 -15.96
C LEU A 237 23.19 7.59 -15.06
N ALA A 238 21.98 8.07 -15.30
CA ALA A 238 21.36 9.12 -14.49
C ALA A 238 21.23 8.70 -13.01
N TRP A 239 20.83 7.47 -12.74
CA TRP A 239 20.78 6.90 -11.41
C TRP A 239 22.16 6.90 -10.74
N ARG A 240 23.20 6.42 -11.44
CA ARG A 240 24.59 6.40 -10.93
C ARG A 240 25.15 7.81 -10.68
N MET A 241 24.75 8.79 -11.49
CA MET A 241 25.11 10.19 -11.24
C MET A 241 24.41 10.74 -10.00
N ARG A 242 23.13 10.39 -9.80
CA ARG A 242 22.38 10.78 -8.58
C ARG A 242 22.98 10.14 -7.32
N ASP A 243 23.45 8.90 -7.42
CA ASP A 243 24.09 8.18 -6.33
C ASP A 243 25.38 8.87 -5.81
N ARG A 244 26.14 9.51 -6.69
CA ARG A 244 27.32 10.32 -6.29
C ARG A 244 26.94 11.54 -5.45
N VAL A 245 25.74 12.07 -5.60
CA VAL A 245 25.22 13.16 -4.77
C VAL A 245 24.79 12.60 -3.40
N GLY A 246 24.24 11.40 -3.39
CA GLY A 246 23.80 10.69 -2.19
C GLY A 246 22.77 11.48 -1.39
N ASP A 247 22.85 11.36 -0.07
CA ASP A 247 21.90 11.96 0.90
C ASP A 247 22.11 13.48 1.07
N ARG A 248 23.05 14.10 0.35
CA ARG A 248 23.32 15.55 0.45
C ARG A 248 22.17 16.40 -0.10
N ARG A 249 21.27 15.81 -0.87
CA ARG A 249 20.09 16.46 -1.42
C ARG A 249 18.88 15.58 -1.16
N GLN A 250 17.79 16.19 -0.67
CA GLN A 250 16.51 15.51 -0.47
C GLN A 250 16.11 14.70 -1.71
N TRP A 251 15.61 13.50 -1.50
CA TRP A 251 15.28 12.54 -2.56
C TRP A 251 13.84 12.05 -2.52
N TRP A 252 13.03 12.61 -1.65
CA TRP A 252 11.62 12.27 -1.48
C TRP A 252 10.75 13.51 -1.53
N THR A 253 9.47 13.31 -1.79
CA THR A 253 8.42 14.32 -1.59
C THR A 253 7.90 14.21 -0.16
N ASP A 254 7.78 15.31 0.55
CA ASP A 254 7.12 15.30 1.85
C ASP A 254 5.62 15.01 1.64
N VAL A 255 5.10 14.09 2.44
CA VAL A 255 3.67 13.74 2.44
C VAL A 255 3.05 14.45 3.62
N ASP A 256 2.17 15.41 3.35
CA ASP A 256 1.30 15.97 4.36
C ASP A 256 0.18 14.95 4.65
N GLU A 257 0.05 14.53 5.91
CA GLU A 257 -1.13 13.78 6.33
C GLU A 257 -2.35 14.69 6.17
N VAL A 258 -3.09 14.50 5.09
CA VAL A 258 -4.41 15.15 4.92
C VAL A 258 -5.35 14.45 5.90
N ARG A 259 -5.62 15.14 7.00
CA ARG A 259 -6.62 14.73 8.01
C ARG A 259 -8.01 15.14 7.55
#